data_0574aa3c0476ac2dec9f74cf11c00a94
#
_entry.id   0574aa3c0476ac2dec9f74cf11c00a94
#
_cell.length_a   1.000
_cell.length_b   1.000
_cell.length_c   1.000
_cell.angle_alpha   90.00
_cell.angle_beta   90.00
_cell.angle_gamma   90.00
#
_symmetry.space_group_name_H-M   'P 1'
#
loop_
_entity.id
_entity.type
_entity.pdbx_description
1 polymer ?
#
loop_
_entity_poly.entity_id
_entity_poly.type
_entity_poly.pdbx_seq_one_letter_code
_entity_poly.pdbx_strand_id
1 'polypeptide(L)'
;KLDTSKPLDEQECGISDEFDTWDDYFRDAAEKNLVQVTALCDAAEKAGVSLDEDDQHEVDEQFSYIELAAKQYKYNSVSKYLQAAYGNGVTKKVVRHMMELSQLATKYSQQQYDSYTYTPEEIEASDAKNANAYDTYSYQYYFVKADTEDTTDDDGNTSAKTTDATMAAAKATADKIAAATHDADSFAAAVEANVPAKDSEDGAATAPSVTDNTDTKGSGFSSAVYADWLYSTDRHANDVTVVEQENSGYYVVLFESRDNNQYNTVNVRHILIKAEDSDSDGTYSDEEKQKAEAAID
;
A
#
# COMPACT_ATOMS: atom_id res chain seq x y z
N LYS A 1 -10.14 14.34 13.66
CA LYS A 1 -8.89 13.59 13.91
C LYS A 1 -8.89 13.12 15.36
N LEU A 2 -8.60 11.82 15.59
CA LEU A 2 -8.55 11.23 16.92
C LEU A 2 -7.46 11.91 17.79
N ASP A 3 -7.86 12.32 19.00
CA ASP A 3 -6.98 12.85 20.06
C ASP A 3 -6.82 11.79 21.15
N THR A 4 -5.67 11.13 21.19
CA THR A 4 -5.40 10.04 22.15
C THR A 4 -5.27 10.49 23.61
N SER A 5 -5.30 11.80 23.89
CA SER A 5 -5.27 12.36 25.24
C SER A 5 -6.65 12.52 25.87
N LYS A 6 -7.73 12.35 25.08
CA LYS A 6 -9.11 12.49 25.52
C LYS A 6 -9.86 11.16 25.51
N PRO A 7 -10.92 11.00 26.33
CA PRO A 7 -11.80 9.85 26.25
C PRO A 7 -12.42 9.67 24.86
N LEU A 8 -12.57 8.44 24.40
CA LEU A 8 -13.07 8.12 23.07
C LEU A 8 -14.57 8.45 22.90
N ASP A 9 -15.33 8.34 23.98
CA ASP A 9 -16.77 8.63 24.06
C ASP A 9 -17.09 10.13 24.09
N GLU A 10 -16.08 10.98 24.28
CA GLU A 10 -16.22 12.44 24.27
C GLU A 10 -15.78 13.08 22.94
N GLN A 11 -15.42 12.26 21.93
CA GLN A 11 -14.92 12.74 20.64
C GLN A 11 -15.79 12.25 19.50
N GLU A 12 -16.22 13.15 18.62
CA GLU A 12 -16.94 12.82 17.39
C GLU A 12 -16.09 11.93 16.46
N CYS A 13 -16.72 10.95 15.86
CA CYS A 13 -16.09 10.08 14.88
C CYS A 13 -15.94 10.82 13.53
N GLY A 14 -14.77 11.35 13.26
CA GLY A 14 -14.51 12.15 12.05
C GLY A 14 -14.21 11.35 10.77
N ILE A 15 -14.45 10.03 10.75
CA ILE A 15 -14.18 9.14 9.60
C ILE A 15 -15.42 8.47 9.04
N SER A 16 -16.55 8.52 9.73
CA SER A 16 -17.81 7.91 9.31
C SER A 16 -18.98 8.62 9.97
N ASP A 17 -20.03 8.88 9.20
CA ASP A 17 -21.31 9.42 9.68
C ASP A 17 -22.20 8.34 10.35
N GLU A 18 -21.75 7.07 10.36
CA GLU A 18 -22.50 5.95 10.98
C GLU A 18 -22.29 5.88 12.49
N PHE A 19 -21.25 6.54 13.03
CA PHE A 19 -20.90 6.49 14.43
C PHE A 19 -20.79 7.90 15.02
N ASP A 20 -21.45 8.11 16.14
CA ASP A 20 -21.41 9.41 16.83
C ASP A 20 -20.04 9.66 17.48
N THR A 21 -19.44 8.63 18.06
CA THR A 21 -18.16 8.74 18.78
C THR A 21 -17.10 7.75 18.29
N TRP A 22 -15.84 8.02 18.62
CA TRP A 22 -14.76 7.07 18.39
C TRP A 22 -14.92 5.80 19.23
N ASP A 23 -15.55 5.86 20.40
CA ASP A 23 -15.85 4.68 21.22
C ASP A 23 -16.81 3.74 20.50
N ASP A 24 -17.89 4.28 19.92
CA ASP A 24 -18.86 3.51 19.14
C ASP A 24 -18.21 2.82 17.94
N TYR A 25 -17.38 3.54 17.20
CA TYR A 25 -16.64 3.01 16.06
C TYR A 25 -15.72 1.85 16.47
N PHE A 26 -14.91 2.01 17.53
CA PHE A 26 -13.99 0.96 17.95
C PHE A 26 -14.70 -0.23 18.57
N ARG A 27 -15.83 -0.03 19.26
CA ARG A 27 -16.66 -1.13 19.78
C ARG A 27 -17.26 -1.95 18.65
N ASP A 28 -17.87 -1.32 17.68
CA ASP A 28 -18.44 -2.00 16.50
C ASP A 28 -17.35 -2.79 15.75
N ALA A 29 -16.20 -2.17 15.50
CA ALA A 29 -15.08 -2.84 14.84
C ALA A 29 -14.56 -4.06 15.64
N ALA A 30 -14.47 -3.93 16.96
CA ALA A 30 -14.08 -5.03 17.84
C ALA A 30 -15.10 -6.17 17.87
N GLU A 31 -16.39 -5.83 17.91
CA GLU A 31 -17.48 -6.82 17.87
C GLU A 31 -17.50 -7.57 16.54
N LYS A 32 -17.44 -6.87 15.41
CA LYS A 32 -17.36 -7.48 14.07
C LYS A 32 -16.17 -8.42 13.93
N ASN A 33 -15.00 -7.99 14.42
CA ASN A 33 -13.80 -8.82 14.40
C ASN A 33 -13.97 -10.07 15.26
N LEU A 34 -14.50 -9.93 16.47
CA LEU A 34 -14.74 -11.07 17.36
C LEU A 34 -15.74 -12.07 16.76
N VAL A 35 -16.84 -11.59 16.18
CA VAL A 35 -17.83 -12.42 15.48
C VAL A 35 -17.18 -13.17 14.32
N GLN A 36 -16.36 -12.49 13.50
CA GLN A 36 -15.67 -13.11 12.38
C GLN A 36 -14.67 -14.19 12.84
N VAL A 37 -13.83 -13.89 13.81
CA VAL A 37 -12.87 -14.85 14.37
C VAL A 37 -13.57 -16.06 14.96
N THR A 38 -14.63 -15.84 15.74
CA THR A 38 -15.41 -16.93 16.35
C THR A 38 -16.06 -17.80 15.29
N ALA A 39 -16.68 -17.22 14.28
CA ALA A 39 -17.32 -17.98 13.18
C ALA A 39 -16.29 -18.83 12.41
N LEU A 40 -15.09 -18.31 12.17
CA LEU A 40 -14.01 -19.07 11.53
C LEU A 40 -13.50 -20.19 12.42
N CYS A 41 -13.37 -19.97 13.73
CA CYS A 41 -12.99 -21.02 14.69
C CYS A 41 -14.04 -22.12 14.77
N ASP A 42 -15.33 -21.78 14.80
CA ASP A 42 -16.43 -22.76 14.76
C ASP A 42 -16.42 -23.59 13.45
N ALA A 43 -16.09 -22.95 12.34
CA ALA A 43 -15.96 -23.63 11.06
C ALA A 43 -14.73 -24.53 11.02
N ALA A 44 -13.60 -24.09 11.59
CA ALA A 44 -12.37 -24.87 11.74
C ALA A 44 -12.63 -26.15 12.56
N GLU A 45 -13.31 -26.01 13.71
CA GLU A 45 -13.66 -27.16 14.58
C GLU A 45 -14.53 -28.18 13.83
N LYS A 46 -15.56 -27.71 13.11
CA LYS A 46 -16.42 -28.57 12.28
C LYS A 46 -15.66 -29.28 11.16
N ALA A 47 -14.61 -28.64 10.63
CA ALA A 47 -13.74 -29.19 9.59
C ALA A 47 -12.63 -30.09 10.18
N GLY A 48 -12.51 -30.20 11.50
CA GLY A 48 -11.47 -30.97 12.17
C GLY A 48 -10.09 -30.30 12.12
N VAL A 49 -10.05 -28.99 11.89
CA VAL A 49 -8.80 -28.20 11.89
C VAL A 49 -8.50 -27.77 13.32
N SER A 50 -7.25 -27.96 13.73
CA SER A 50 -6.74 -27.56 15.05
C SER A 50 -5.35 -26.99 14.91
N LEU A 51 -4.91 -26.27 15.94
CA LEU A 51 -3.53 -25.80 16.04
C LEU A 51 -2.58 -26.99 16.28
N ASP A 52 -1.50 -27.05 15.52
CA ASP A 52 -0.40 -28.01 15.71
C ASP A 52 0.76 -27.39 16.52
N GLU A 53 1.90 -28.09 16.59
CA GLU A 53 3.06 -27.63 17.38
C GLU A 53 3.69 -26.36 16.78
N ASP A 54 3.70 -26.23 15.46
CA ASP A 54 4.25 -25.05 14.78
C ASP A 54 3.36 -23.82 15.03
N ASP A 55 2.04 -23.99 14.93
CA ASP A 55 1.08 -22.92 15.28
C ASP A 55 1.22 -22.46 16.75
N GLN A 56 1.41 -23.42 17.67
CA GLN A 56 1.62 -23.10 19.09
C GLN A 56 2.94 -22.36 19.30
N HIS A 57 3.96 -22.71 18.54
CA HIS A 57 5.24 -21.99 18.58
C HIS A 57 5.10 -20.55 18.09
N GLU A 58 4.35 -20.30 17.01
CA GLU A 58 4.05 -18.95 16.54
C GLU A 58 3.30 -18.12 17.59
N VAL A 59 2.32 -18.72 18.27
CA VAL A 59 1.62 -18.06 19.39
C VAL A 59 2.58 -17.73 20.53
N ASP A 60 3.49 -18.64 20.85
CA ASP A 60 4.51 -18.43 21.89
C ASP A 60 5.48 -17.30 21.51
N GLU A 61 5.91 -17.25 20.25
CA GLU A 61 6.75 -16.17 19.74
C GLU A 61 6.03 -14.82 19.81
N GLN A 62 4.79 -14.73 19.33
CA GLN A 62 3.99 -13.50 19.42
C GLN A 62 3.81 -13.05 20.86
N PHE A 63 3.56 -14.00 21.79
CA PHE A 63 3.44 -13.69 23.21
C PHE A 63 4.76 -13.19 23.80
N SER A 64 5.89 -13.68 23.33
CA SER A 64 7.23 -13.25 23.78
C SER A 64 7.50 -11.77 23.49
N TYR A 65 6.94 -11.20 22.42
CA TYR A 65 7.02 -9.74 22.14
C TYR A 65 6.31 -8.92 23.21
N ILE A 66 5.20 -9.41 23.77
CA ILE A 66 4.51 -8.76 24.90
C ILE A 66 5.40 -8.80 26.14
N GLU A 67 6.10 -9.91 26.39
CA GLU A 67 7.03 -10.02 27.51
C GLU A 67 8.24 -9.09 27.35
N LEU A 68 8.73 -8.95 26.11
CA LEU A 68 9.80 -8.02 25.78
C LEU A 68 9.34 -6.56 25.98
N ALA A 69 8.15 -6.21 25.49
CA ALA A 69 7.56 -4.89 25.67
C ALA A 69 7.39 -4.53 27.17
N ALA A 70 6.88 -5.47 27.97
CA ALA A 70 6.75 -5.26 29.41
C ALA A 70 8.10 -4.93 30.08
N LYS A 71 9.18 -5.59 29.67
CA LYS A 71 10.54 -5.31 30.16
C LYS A 71 11.06 -3.95 29.66
N GLN A 72 10.87 -3.64 28.39
CA GLN A 72 11.31 -2.39 27.76
C GLN A 72 10.64 -1.17 28.42
N TYR A 73 9.34 -1.27 28.71
CA TYR A 73 8.58 -0.23 29.40
C TYR A 73 8.73 -0.28 30.94
N LYS A 74 9.66 -1.11 31.45
CA LYS A 74 10.01 -1.22 32.87
C LYS A 74 8.86 -1.61 33.79
N TYR A 75 7.90 -2.39 33.31
CA TYR A 75 6.87 -2.97 34.14
C TYR A 75 7.41 -4.15 34.96
N ASN A 76 6.99 -4.25 36.22
CA ASN A 76 7.42 -5.32 37.13
C ASN A 76 6.86 -6.70 36.75
N SER A 77 5.86 -6.76 35.86
CA SER A 77 5.31 -7.99 35.34
C SER A 77 4.52 -7.73 34.07
N VAL A 78 4.41 -8.76 33.20
CA VAL A 78 3.57 -8.73 32.00
C VAL A 78 2.10 -8.42 32.33
N SER A 79 1.57 -8.97 33.43
CA SER A 79 0.20 -8.67 33.86
C SER A 79 -0.04 -7.19 34.16
N LYS A 80 0.93 -6.51 34.76
CA LYS A 80 0.83 -5.06 35.03
C LYS A 80 0.93 -4.26 33.70
N TYR A 81 1.78 -4.70 32.79
CA TYR A 81 1.86 -4.10 31.46
C TYR A 81 0.53 -4.22 30.71
N LEU A 82 -0.04 -5.44 30.65
CA LEU A 82 -1.31 -5.68 29.99
C LEU A 82 -2.45 -4.86 30.58
N GLN A 83 -2.53 -4.75 31.91
CA GLN A 83 -3.54 -3.93 32.56
C GLN A 83 -3.38 -2.43 32.27
N ALA A 84 -2.14 -1.96 32.18
CA ALA A 84 -1.87 -0.56 31.86
C ALA A 84 -2.13 -0.24 30.37
N ALA A 85 -1.81 -1.18 29.48
CA ALA A 85 -1.94 -0.99 28.04
C ALA A 85 -3.38 -1.23 27.51
N TYR A 86 -4.09 -2.21 28.10
CA TYR A 86 -5.37 -2.71 27.58
C TYR A 86 -6.51 -2.66 28.61
N GLY A 87 -6.27 -2.16 29.78
CA GLY A 87 -7.28 -1.98 30.83
C GLY A 87 -7.41 -3.14 31.82
N ASN A 88 -8.19 -2.90 32.87
CA ASN A 88 -8.44 -3.86 33.94
C ASN A 88 -9.22 -5.08 33.39
N GLY A 89 -8.81 -6.28 33.77
CA GLY A 89 -9.43 -7.53 33.35
C GLY A 89 -8.66 -8.26 32.23
N VAL A 90 -7.77 -7.58 31.53
CA VAL A 90 -6.91 -8.21 30.52
C VAL A 90 -5.80 -8.98 31.23
N THR A 91 -5.81 -10.30 31.07
CA THR A 91 -4.84 -11.23 31.68
C THR A 91 -4.00 -11.92 30.63
N LYS A 92 -2.84 -12.46 31.02
CA LYS A 92 -2.02 -13.31 30.13
C LYS A 92 -2.85 -14.42 29.46
N LYS A 93 -3.74 -15.07 30.24
CA LYS A 93 -4.59 -16.15 29.74
C LYS A 93 -5.55 -15.68 28.66
N VAL A 94 -6.19 -14.53 28.88
CA VAL A 94 -7.13 -13.94 27.89
C VAL A 94 -6.38 -13.58 26.61
N VAL A 95 -5.24 -12.90 26.70
CA VAL A 95 -4.46 -12.49 25.54
C VAL A 95 -3.98 -13.72 24.75
N ARG A 96 -3.42 -14.72 25.45
CA ARG A 96 -2.98 -15.96 24.80
C ARG A 96 -4.13 -16.68 24.09
N HIS A 97 -5.25 -16.79 24.74
CA HIS A 97 -6.44 -17.42 24.16
C HIS A 97 -6.92 -16.67 22.91
N MET A 98 -6.91 -15.33 22.93
CA MET A 98 -7.25 -14.55 21.72
C MET A 98 -6.25 -14.74 20.57
N MET A 99 -4.96 -14.87 20.90
CA MET A 99 -3.93 -15.22 19.90
C MET A 99 -4.17 -16.61 19.31
N GLU A 100 -4.49 -17.61 20.13
CA GLU A 100 -4.80 -18.97 19.68
C GLU A 100 -6.04 -19.00 18.77
N LEU A 101 -7.10 -18.26 19.12
CA LEU A 101 -8.30 -18.12 18.26
C LEU A 101 -7.95 -17.43 16.93
N SER A 102 -7.18 -16.37 16.96
CA SER A 102 -6.75 -15.66 15.74
C SER A 102 -5.88 -16.55 14.85
N GLN A 103 -4.96 -17.31 15.44
CA GLN A 103 -4.10 -18.26 14.70
C GLN A 103 -4.94 -19.37 14.05
N LEU A 104 -5.93 -19.94 14.78
CA LEU A 104 -6.82 -20.96 14.25
C LEU A 104 -7.68 -20.43 13.10
N ALA A 105 -8.23 -19.21 13.26
CA ALA A 105 -9.03 -18.57 12.22
C ALA A 105 -8.18 -18.30 10.97
N THR A 106 -6.94 -17.84 11.14
CA THR A 106 -5.98 -17.61 10.03
C THR A 106 -5.65 -18.92 9.32
N LYS A 107 -5.28 -19.96 10.08
CA LYS A 107 -4.98 -21.29 9.53
C LYS A 107 -6.14 -21.85 8.70
N TYR A 108 -7.34 -21.79 9.25
CA TYR A 108 -8.53 -22.27 8.54
C TYR A 108 -8.81 -21.47 7.28
N SER A 109 -8.73 -20.13 7.37
CA SER A 109 -8.91 -19.26 6.22
C SER A 109 -7.90 -19.55 5.11
N GLN A 110 -6.63 -19.77 5.48
CA GLN A 110 -5.57 -20.12 4.52
C GLN A 110 -5.85 -21.46 3.86
N GLN A 111 -6.25 -22.50 4.64
CA GLN A 111 -6.62 -23.80 4.07
C GLN A 111 -7.81 -23.70 3.11
N GLN A 112 -8.82 -22.87 3.43
CA GLN A 112 -9.94 -22.64 2.52
C GLN A 112 -9.46 -21.95 1.25
N TYR A 113 -8.63 -20.91 1.36
CA TYR A 113 -8.06 -20.23 0.21
C TYR A 113 -7.25 -21.18 -0.68
N ASP A 114 -6.39 -21.99 -0.10
CA ASP A 114 -5.54 -22.95 -0.83
C ASP A 114 -6.37 -24.09 -1.47
N SER A 115 -7.58 -24.33 -0.97
CA SER A 115 -8.50 -25.35 -1.53
C SER A 115 -9.24 -24.89 -2.78
N TYR A 116 -9.25 -23.57 -3.08
CA TYR A 116 -9.90 -23.06 -4.27
C TYR A 116 -9.17 -23.51 -5.53
N THR A 117 -9.93 -24.05 -6.45
CA THR A 117 -9.45 -24.42 -7.79
C THR A 117 -10.33 -23.72 -8.82
N TYR A 118 -9.71 -23.24 -9.86
CA TYR A 118 -10.41 -22.57 -10.94
C TYR A 118 -10.16 -23.31 -12.25
N THR A 119 -11.20 -23.41 -13.07
CA THR A 119 -11.05 -23.93 -14.41
C THR A 119 -10.34 -22.91 -15.31
N PRO A 120 -9.69 -23.36 -16.40
CA PRO A 120 -9.10 -22.42 -17.37
C PRO A 120 -10.10 -21.40 -17.88
N GLU A 121 -11.36 -21.79 -18.09
CA GLU A 121 -12.42 -20.92 -18.57
C GLU A 121 -12.83 -19.85 -17.54
N GLU A 122 -12.82 -20.17 -16.23
CA GLU A 122 -13.08 -19.22 -15.17
C GLU A 122 -11.93 -18.21 -15.05
N ILE A 123 -10.69 -18.66 -15.22
CA ILE A 123 -9.50 -17.80 -15.23
C ILE A 123 -9.58 -16.82 -16.41
N GLU A 124 -9.85 -17.35 -17.64
CA GLU A 124 -9.98 -16.53 -18.84
C GLU A 124 -11.11 -15.50 -18.72
N ALA A 125 -12.27 -15.91 -18.20
CA ALA A 125 -13.39 -15.00 -17.97
C ALA A 125 -13.09 -13.92 -16.93
N SER A 126 -12.34 -14.25 -15.88
CA SER A 126 -11.90 -13.28 -14.86
C SER A 126 -10.88 -12.32 -15.44
N ASP A 127 -9.91 -12.81 -16.19
CA ASP A 127 -8.90 -11.99 -16.87
C ASP A 127 -9.56 -11.00 -17.84
N ALA A 128 -10.41 -11.49 -18.73
CA ALA A 128 -11.14 -10.64 -19.68
C ALA A 128 -11.98 -9.54 -19.00
N LYS A 129 -12.58 -9.84 -17.84
CA LYS A 129 -13.38 -8.88 -17.06
C LYS A 129 -12.52 -7.84 -16.36
N ASN A 130 -11.33 -8.21 -15.93
CA ASN A 130 -10.47 -7.42 -15.06
C ASN A 130 -9.14 -7.03 -15.76
N ALA A 131 -9.06 -7.15 -17.07
CA ALA A 131 -7.82 -6.91 -17.82
C ALA A 131 -7.15 -5.57 -17.43
N ASN A 132 -7.94 -4.49 -17.33
CA ASN A 132 -7.40 -3.19 -16.94
C ASN A 132 -6.71 -3.18 -15.56
N ALA A 133 -7.16 -4.03 -14.64
CA ALA A 133 -6.57 -4.12 -13.30
C ALA A 133 -5.35 -5.04 -13.25
N TYR A 134 -5.31 -6.06 -14.09
CA TYR A 134 -4.27 -7.10 -14.11
C TYR A 134 -3.10 -6.76 -15.04
N ASP A 135 -3.38 -6.07 -16.13
CA ASP A 135 -2.35 -5.60 -17.05
C ASP A 135 -1.40 -4.63 -16.34
N THR A 136 -0.18 -4.57 -16.81
CA THR A 136 0.80 -3.58 -16.38
C THR A 136 0.95 -2.48 -17.40
N TYR A 137 1.23 -1.30 -16.90
CA TYR A 137 1.36 -0.07 -17.70
C TYR A 137 2.67 0.62 -17.36
N SER A 138 3.38 1.06 -18.37
CA SER A 138 4.48 1.99 -18.25
C SER A 138 4.05 3.34 -18.78
N TYR A 139 4.19 4.37 -17.95
CA TYR A 139 3.78 5.73 -18.28
C TYR A 139 4.52 6.74 -17.41
N GLN A 140 4.63 7.96 -17.91
CA GLN A 140 5.13 9.08 -17.11
C GLN A 140 4.05 10.12 -16.93
N TYR A 141 4.09 10.87 -15.83
CA TYR A 141 3.23 12.01 -15.66
C TYR A 141 3.91 13.18 -14.96
N TYR A 142 3.36 14.37 -15.19
CA TYR A 142 3.69 15.56 -14.43
C TYR A 142 2.39 16.27 -14.03
N PHE A 143 2.28 16.70 -12.76
CA PHE A 143 1.14 17.45 -12.28
C PHE A 143 1.45 18.93 -12.25
N VAL A 144 0.79 19.69 -13.12
CA VAL A 144 0.83 21.17 -13.14
C VAL A 144 -0.20 21.67 -12.14
N LYS A 145 0.27 22.00 -10.94
CA LYS A 145 -0.59 22.54 -9.89
C LYS A 145 -1.05 23.96 -10.23
N ALA A 146 -2.34 24.23 -10.07
CA ALA A 146 -2.85 25.59 -10.16
C ALA A 146 -2.47 26.39 -8.89
N ASP A 147 -2.15 27.65 -9.08
CA ASP A 147 -1.93 28.57 -7.97
C ASP A 147 -3.25 28.83 -7.21
N THR A 148 -3.13 29.28 -5.97
CA THR A 148 -4.28 29.67 -5.16
C THR A 148 -4.29 31.17 -4.94
N GLU A 149 -5.47 31.77 -4.91
CA GLU A 149 -5.70 33.16 -4.57
C GLU A 149 -6.55 33.25 -3.31
N ASP A 150 -6.34 34.29 -2.51
CA ASP A 150 -7.18 34.56 -1.35
C ASP A 150 -8.57 34.94 -1.81
N THR A 151 -9.55 34.11 -1.50
CA THR A 151 -10.98 34.36 -1.79
C THR A 151 -11.74 34.53 -0.49
N THR A 152 -12.65 35.51 -0.44
CA THR A 152 -13.51 35.76 0.72
C THR A 152 -14.90 35.24 0.39
N ASP A 153 -15.46 34.39 1.26
CA ASP A 153 -16.84 33.90 1.12
C ASP A 153 -17.87 34.92 1.59
N ASP A 154 -19.16 34.60 1.40
CA ASP A 154 -20.27 35.47 1.77
C ASP A 154 -20.37 35.75 3.28
N ASP A 155 -19.74 34.91 4.10
CA ASP A 155 -19.67 35.03 5.56
C ASP A 155 -18.44 35.85 6.02
N GLY A 156 -17.59 36.28 5.07
CA GLY A 156 -16.41 37.11 5.33
C GLY A 156 -15.15 36.34 5.69
N ASN A 157 -15.16 34.99 5.56
CA ASN A 157 -13.97 34.17 5.80
C ASN A 157 -13.07 34.15 4.56
N THR A 158 -11.79 34.46 4.75
CA THR A 158 -10.80 34.42 3.67
C THR A 158 -10.07 33.07 3.68
N SER A 159 -10.02 32.41 2.52
CA SER A 159 -9.29 31.14 2.31
C SER A 159 -8.60 31.14 0.95
N ALA A 160 -7.42 30.51 0.88
CA ALA A 160 -6.70 30.33 -0.37
C ALA A 160 -7.38 29.21 -1.20
N LYS A 161 -7.91 29.58 -2.38
CA LYS A 161 -8.57 28.66 -3.31
C LYS A 161 -8.07 28.86 -4.73
N THR A 162 -8.16 27.82 -5.54
CA THR A 162 -8.00 27.96 -6.99
C THR A 162 -9.16 28.75 -7.56
N THR A 163 -8.90 29.52 -8.61
CA THR A 163 -9.89 30.29 -9.38
C THR A 163 -9.90 29.81 -10.82
N ASP A 164 -10.91 30.18 -11.59
CA ASP A 164 -10.95 29.91 -13.03
C ASP A 164 -9.70 30.45 -13.75
N ALA A 165 -9.17 31.60 -13.29
CA ALA A 165 -7.97 32.19 -13.86
C ALA A 165 -6.71 31.36 -13.56
N THR A 166 -6.53 30.92 -12.31
CA THR A 166 -5.37 30.08 -11.94
C THR A 166 -5.44 28.69 -12.55
N MET A 167 -6.62 28.10 -12.67
CA MET A 167 -6.84 26.85 -13.39
C MET A 167 -6.54 27.01 -14.88
N ALA A 168 -6.98 28.10 -15.53
CA ALA A 168 -6.67 28.37 -16.94
C ALA A 168 -5.17 28.58 -17.17
N ALA A 169 -4.45 29.21 -16.25
CA ALA A 169 -2.99 29.37 -16.32
C ALA A 169 -2.26 28.01 -16.20
N ALA A 170 -2.69 27.15 -15.26
CA ALA A 170 -2.17 25.80 -15.11
C ALA A 170 -2.45 24.96 -16.38
N LYS A 171 -3.66 25.06 -16.93
CA LYS A 171 -4.00 24.38 -18.20
C LYS A 171 -3.09 24.82 -19.34
N ALA A 172 -2.87 26.13 -19.50
CA ALA A 172 -2.02 26.66 -20.57
C ALA A 172 -0.56 26.14 -20.44
N THR A 173 -0.06 25.96 -19.21
CA THR A 173 1.25 25.36 -18.96
C THR A 173 1.25 23.89 -19.31
N ALA A 174 0.24 23.13 -18.87
CA ALA A 174 0.08 21.71 -19.18
C ALA A 174 -0.02 21.46 -20.71
N ASP A 175 -0.80 22.28 -21.41
CA ASP A 175 -0.95 22.19 -22.87
C ASP A 175 0.39 22.46 -23.61
N LYS A 176 1.21 23.39 -23.12
CA LYS A 176 2.57 23.63 -23.68
C LYS A 176 3.50 22.45 -23.46
N ILE A 177 3.48 21.85 -22.27
CA ILE A 177 4.26 20.65 -21.96
C ILE A 177 3.81 19.53 -22.91
N ALA A 178 2.51 19.25 -22.99
CA ALA A 178 1.96 18.19 -23.84
C ALA A 178 2.32 18.41 -25.33
N ALA A 179 2.23 19.63 -25.83
CA ALA A 179 2.56 19.96 -27.22
C ALA A 179 4.06 19.77 -27.57
N ALA A 180 4.95 19.85 -26.58
CA ALA A 180 6.40 19.65 -26.74
C ALA A 180 6.84 18.21 -26.46
N THR A 181 5.95 17.36 -25.99
CA THR A 181 6.24 15.96 -25.62
C THR A 181 6.02 15.04 -26.81
N HIS A 182 7.03 14.24 -27.13
CA HIS A 182 7.01 13.23 -28.21
C HIS A 182 7.54 11.88 -27.74
N ASP A 183 8.26 11.86 -26.63
CA ASP A 183 8.85 10.71 -25.96
C ASP A 183 9.22 11.09 -24.51
N ALA A 184 9.78 10.16 -23.75
CA ALA A 184 10.18 10.37 -22.35
C ALA A 184 11.21 11.50 -22.18
N ASP A 185 12.22 11.58 -23.04
CA ASP A 185 13.29 12.59 -22.96
C ASP A 185 12.72 13.99 -23.24
N SER A 186 11.89 14.13 -24.27
CA SER A 186 11.24 15.40 -24.61
C SER A 186 10.21 15.82 -23.56
N PHE A 187 9.55 14.86 -22.87
CA PHE A 187 8.65 15.16 -21.76
C PHE A 187 9.39 15.80 -20.59
N ALA A 188 10.50 15.19 -20.16
CA ALA A 188 11.31 15.75 -19.08
C ALA A 188 11.82 17.15 -19.44
N ALA A 189 12.35 17.33 -20.68
CA ALA A 189 12.81 18.64 -21.16
C ALA A 189 11.67 19.67 -21.24
N ALA A 190 10.46 19.26 -21.68
CA ALA A 190 9.29 20.15 -21.74
C ALA A 190 8.84 20.61 -20.33
N VAL A 191 8.90 19.74 -19.33
CA VAL A 191 8.61 20.09 -17.93
C VAL A 191 9.63 21.10 -17.43
N GLU A 192 10.94 20.86 -17.59
CA GLU A 192 12.00 21.78 -17.18
C GLU A 192 11.90 23.16 -17.85
N ALA A 193 11.51 23.20 -19.12
CA ALA A 193 11.38 24.45 -19.88
C ALA A 193 10.16 25.29 -19.50
N ASN A 194 9.10 24.69 -18.98
CA ASN A 194 7.83 25.36 -18.73
C ASN A 194 7.45 25.52 -17.25
N VAL A 195 8.18 24.83 -16.35
CA VAL A 195 7.94 24.90 -14.91
C VAL A 195 9.18 25.44 -14.21
N PRO A 196 9.05 26.50 -13.42
CA PRO A 196 10.18 27.03 -12.68
C PRO A 196 10.69 26.06 -11.62
N ALA A 197 12.00 26.03 -11.41
CA ALA A 197 12.58 25.32 -10.29
C ALA A 197 12.02 25.86 -8.95
N LYS A 198 11.82 24.98 -7.98
CA LYS A 198 11.37 25.37 -6.64
C LYS A 198 12.58 25.64 -5.76
N ASP A 199 12.55 26.77 -5.06
CA ASP A 199 13.52 27.06 -4.01
C ASP A 199 13.29 26.09 -2.83
N SER A 200 14.32 25.42 -2.39
CA SER A 200 14.29 24.65 -1.14
C SER A 200 14.61 25.55 0.05
N GLU A 201 14.18 25.16 1.24
CA GLU A 201 14.50 25.89 2.49
C GLU A 201 16.02 26.06 2.72
N ASP A 202 16.82 25.20 2.14
CA ASP A 202 18.30 25.23 2.18
C ASP A 202 18.92 26.10 1.07
N GLY A 203 18.11 26.77 0.25
CA GLY A 203 18.57 27.70 -0.79
C GLY A 203 19.08 27.02 -2.08
N ALA A 204 18.92 25.73 -2.25
CA ALA A 204 19.20 25.03 -3.50
C ALA A 204 17.90 24.91 -4.32
N ALA A 205 17.91 25.40 -5.56
CA ALA A 205 16.78 25.25 -6.47
C ALA A 205 16.67 23.79 -6.93
N THR A 206 15.50 23.18 -6.73
CA THR A 206 15.21 21.83 -7.22
C THR A 206 14.48 21.93 -8.55
N ALA A 207 15.06 21.36 -9.60
CA ALA A 207 14.43 21.28 -10.92
C ALA A 207 13.18 20.41 -10.85
N PRO A 208 12.11 20.77 -11.61
CA PRO A 208 10.94 19.92 -11.72
C PRO A 208 11.32 18.61 -12.43
N SER A 209 10.73 17.51 -12.00
CA SER A 209 10.95 16.19 -12.59
C SER A 209 9.62 15.47 -12.86
N VAL A 210 9.57 14.71 -13.93
CA VAL A 210 8.44 13.80 -14.22
C VAL A 210 8.43 12.64 -13.24
N THR A 211 7.24 12.11 -12.98
CA THR A 211 7.09 10.85 -12.24
C THR A 211 7.05 9.72 -13.26
N ASP A 212 7.94 8.76 -13.11
CA ASP A 212 8.06 7.58 -13.94
C ASP A 212 7.41 6.37 -13.25
N ASN A 213 6.57 5.64 -13.99
CA ASN A 213 5.90 4.43 -13.54
C ASN A 213 6.16 3.33 -14.55
N THR A 214 6.99 2.37 -14.18
CA THR A 214 7.33 1.22 -15.01
C THR A 214 6.60 -0.02 -14.50
N ASP A 215 6.00 -0.80 -15.41
CA ASP A 215 5.31 -2.07 -15.14
C ASP A 215 4.33 -2.00 -13.95
N THR A 216 3.65 -0.87 -13.82
CA THR A 216 2.69 -0.64 -12.73
C THR A 216 1.36 -1.32 -13.05
N LYS A 217 0.87 -2.17 -12.13
CA LYS A 217 -0.45 -2.80 -12.29
C LYS A 217 -1.54 -1.74 -12.41
N GLY A 218 -2.49 -1.94 -13.33
CA GLY A 218 -3.59 -1.01 -13.53
C GLY A 218 -4.43 -0.77 -12.27
N SER A 219 -4.58 -1.78 -11.40
CA SER A 219 -5.23 -1.59 -10.09
C SER A 219 -4.53 -0.56 -9.19
N GLY A 220 -3.23 -0.31 -9.39
CA GLY A 220 -2.44 0.63 -8.58
C GLY A 220 -2.75 2.10 -8.84
N PHE A 221 -3.37 2.43 -9.99
CA PHE A 221 -3.76 3.80 -10.34
C PHE A 221 -5.24 3.94 -10.72
N SER A 222 -6.07 2.95 -10.38
CA SER A 222 -7.50 2.91 -10.72
C SER A 222 -8.32 4.11 -10.22
N SER A 223 -7.85 4.80 -9.19
CA SER A 223 -8.47 6.03 -8.66
C SER A 223 -7.91 7.31 -9.27
N ALA A 224 -6.90 7.24 -10.13
CA ALA A 224 -6.34 8.41 -10.77
C ALA A 224 -7.29 8.95 -11.86
N VAL A 225 -7.41 10.28 -11.96
CA VAL A 225 -8.30 10.92 -12.96
C VAL A 225 -7.94 10.60 -14.40
N TYR A 226 -6.73 10.13 -14.66
CA TYR A 226 -6.23 9.72 -15.97
C TYR A 226 -6.33 8.20 -16.21
N ALA A 227 -6.85 7.41 -15.25
CA ALA A 227 -6.89 5.95 -15.36
C ALA A 227 -7.64 5.47 -16.60
N ASP A 228 -8.84 5.98 -16.84
CA ASP A 228 -9.65 5.59 -18.01
C ASP A 228 -8.93 5.87 -19.34
N TRP A 229 -8.14 6.94 -19.39
CA TRP A 229 -7.36 7.24 -20.58
C TRP A 229 -6.24 6.22 -20.81
N LEU A 230 -5.52 5.83 -19.74
CA LEU A 230 -4.49 4.79 -19.83
C LEU A 230 -5.07 3.41 -20.16
N TYR A 231 -6.28 3.11 -19.70
CA TYR A 231 -6.94 1.81 -19.94
C TYR A 231 -7.42 1.62 -21.37
N SER A 232 -7.56 2.70 -22.13
CA SER A 232 -8.02 2.60 -23.54
C SER A 232 -7.09 1.72 -24.36
N THR A 233 -7.67 0.76 -25.05
CA THR A 233 -6.95 -0.15 -25.97
C THR A 233 -6.44 0.55 -27.24
N ASP A 234 -6.87 1.79 -27.47
CA ASP A 234 -6.44 2.59 -28.63
C ASP A 234 -5.15 3.38 -28.34
N ARG A 235 -4.54 3.20 -27.16
CA ARG A 235 -3.29 3.88 -26.82
C ARG A 235 -2.10 3.29 -27.56
N HIS A 236 -1.26 4.21 -28.05
CA HIS A 236 0.01 3.87 -28.69
C HIS A 236 1.15 4.52 -27.90
N ALA A 237 2.33 3.91 -27.96
CA ALA A 237 3.51 4.48 -27.36
C ALA A 237 3.70 5.95 -27.77
N ASN A 238 4.00 6.79 -26.81
CA ASN A 238 4.15 8.24 -26.93
C ASN A 238 2.83 9.03 -27.13
N ASP A 239 1.68 8.40 -26.95
CA ASP A 239 0.44 9.17 -26.80
C ASP A 239 0.50 10.05 -25.54
N VAL A 240 0.04 11.30 -25.68
CA VAL A 240 0.06 12.29 -24.59
C VAL A 240 -1.34 12.85 -24.39
N THR A 241 -1.69 13.11 -23.14
CA THR A 241 -2.95 13.78 -22.78
C THR A 241 -2.75 14.80 -21.67
N VAL A 242 -3.72 15.71 -21.57
CA VAL A 242 -3.87 16.62 -20.43
C VAL A 242 -5.21 16.34 -19.77
N VAL A 243 -5.18 16.00 -18.48
CA VAL A 243 -6.38 15.63 -17.72
C VAL A 243 -6.52 16.55 -16.51
N GLU A 244 -7.70 17.09 -16.31
CA GLU A 244 -7.99 17.98 -15.18
C GLU A 244 -8.15 17.19 -13.88
N GLN A 245 -7.49 17.68 -12.84
CA GLN A 245 -7.81 17.39 -11.45
C GLN A 245 -8.58 18.56 -10.90
N GLU A 246 -9.88 18.39 -10.73
CA GLU A 246 -10.80 19.45 -10.32
C GLU A 246 -10.28 20.25 -9.13
N ASN A 247 -10.38 21.57 -9.20
CA ASN A 247 -9.94 22.51 -8.17
C ASN A 247 -8.46 22.37 -7.71
N SER A 248 -7.59 21.73 -8.54
CA SER A 248 -6.20 21.44 -8.13
C SER A 248 -5.19 21.73 -9.23
N GLY A 249 -5.50 21.41 -10.51
CA GLY A 249 -4.58 21.58 -11.62
C GLY A 249 -4.79 20.57 -12.73
N TYR A 250 -3.71 20.25 -13.47
CA TYR A 250 -3.76 19.38 -14.63
C TYR A 250 -2.63 18.37 -14.62
N TYR A 251 -2.95 17.10 -14.89
CA TYR A 251 -1.96 16.09 -15.21
C TYR A 251 -1.62 16.14 -16.71
N VAL A 252 -0.35 16.13 -17.03
CA VAL A 252 0.16 15.76 -18.35
C VAL A 252 0.65 14.33 -18.23
N VAL A 253 0.15 13.43 -19.09
CA VAL A 253 0.43 12.00 -19.01
C VAL A 253 0.96 11.54 -20.36
N LEU A 254 2.10 10.88 -20.35
CA LEU A 254 2.72 10.21 -21.50
C LEU A 254 2.55 8.70 -21.35
N PHE A 255 1.91 8.05 -22.30
CA PHE A 255 1.79 6.59 -22.34
C PHE A 255 3.01 5.97 -23.03
N GLU A 256 3.59 4.94 -22.43
CA GLU A 256 4.72 4.22 -23.00
C GLU A 256 4.33 2.81 -23.48
N SER A 257 3.75 1.99 -22.60
CA SER A 257 3.35 0.63 -22.96
C SER A 257 2.26 0.07 -22.06
N ARG A 258 1.60 -0.97 -22.55
CA ARG A 258 0.72 -1.85 -21.79
C ARG A 258 1.11 -3.29 -22.09
N ASP A 259 1.23 -4.12 -21.07
CA ASP A 259 1.49 -5.56 -21.15
C ASP A 259 0.34 -6.31 -20.47
N ASN A 260 -0.21 -7.29 -21.13
CA ASN A 260 -1.27 -8.13 -20.57
C ASN A 260 -0.74 -9.25 -19.67
N ASN A 261 0.56 -9.34 -19.45
CA ASN A 261 1.25 -10.33 -18.63
C ASN A 261 0.97 -11.80 -19.02
N GLN A 262 0.54 -12.01 -20.26
CA GLN A 262 0.26 -13.35 -20.79
C GLN A 262 1.51 -13.91 -21.48
N TYR A 263 2.33 -14.60 -20.74
CA TYR A 263 3.53 -15.27 -21.24
C TYR A 263 3.69 -16.65 -20.61
N ASN A 264 4.40 -17.52 -21.33
CA ASN A 264 4.70 -18.86 -20.82
C ASN A 264 5.64 -18.76 -19.61
N THR A 265 5.20 -19.28 -18.49
CA THR A 265 6.04 -19.41 -17.30
C THR A 265 6.82 -20.72 -17.32
N VAL A 266 7.98 -20.73 -16.69
CA VAL A 266 8.77 -21.93 -16.44
C VAL A 266 8.79 -22.23 -14.96
N ASN A 267 8.62 -23.50 -14.61
CA ASN A 267 8.76 -23.93 -13.22
C ASN A 267 10.21 -24.30 -12.98
N VAL A 268 10.88 -23.56 -12.12
CA VAL A 268 12.27 -23.79 -11.75
C VAL A 268 12.38 -24.18 -10.29
N ARG A 269 13.30 -25.12 -10.02
CA ARG A 269 13.73 -25.44 -8.66
C ARG A 269 15.20 -25.10 -8.54
N HIS A 270 15.59 -24.50 -7.45
CA HIS A 270 16.98 -24.22 -7.18
C HIS A 270 17.33 -24.62 -5.74
N ILE A 271 18.58 -24.97 -5.53
CA ILE A 271 19.17 -25.16 -4.22
C ILE A 271 20.25 -24.10 -4.10
N LEU A 272 20.18 -23.27 -3.09
CA LEU A 272 21.20 -22.29 -2.75
C LEU A 272 22.04 -22.81 -1.60
N ILE A 273 23.30 -23.06 -1.86
CA ILE A 273 24.29 -23.36 -0.82
C ILE A 273 25.12 -22.11 -0.61
N LYS A 274 24.97 -21.52 0.58
CA LYS A 274 25.71 -20.31 0.94
C LYS A 274 27.13 -20.68 1.36
N ALA A 275 28.13 -20.00 0.79
CA ALA A 275 29.49 -20.07 1.31
C ALA A 275 29.55 -19.49 2.73
N GLU A 276 30.33 -20.11 3.61
CA GLU A 276 30.57 -19.62 4.97
C GLU A 276 31.81 -18.72 4.96
N ASP A 277 31.67 -17.51 5.48
CA ASP A 277 32.79 -16.62 5.80
C ASP A 277 33.43 -17.11 7.10
N SER A 278 34.39 -18.01 6.96
CA SER A 278 34.97 -18.75 8.09
C SER A 278 35.96 -17.93 8.93
N ASP A 279 36.50 -16.86 8.36
CA ASP A 279 37.43 -15.95 9.02
C ASP A 279 36.79 -14.60 9.41
N SER A 280 35.50 -14.41 9.04
CA SER A 280 34.70 -13.23 9.36
C SER A 280 35.30 -11.92 8.84
N ASP A 281 35.99 -11.98 7.70
CA ASP A 281 36.60 -10.79 7.08
C ASP A 281 35.61 -9.98 6.20
N GLY A 282 34.38 -10.49 6.02
CA GLY A 282 33.31 -9.88 5.23
C GLY A 282 33.43 -10.16 3.74
N THR A 283 34.34 -11.03 3.32
CA THR A 283 34.51 -11.47 1.93
C THR A 283 34.49 -12.99 1.85
N TYR A 284 34.31 -13.54 0.66
CA TYR A 284 34.33 -14.99 0.45
C TYR A 284 35.55 -15.36 -0.38
N SER A 285 36.48 -16.04 0.24
CA SER A 285 37.68 -16.58 -0.43
C SER A 285 37.30 -17.68 -1.44
N ASP A 286 38.22 -17.98 -2.35
CA ASP A 286 38.03 -19.07 -3.33
C ASP A 286 37.91 -20.45 -2.65
N GLU A 287 38.56 -20.67 -1.50
CA GLU A 287 38.46 -21.92 -0.73
C GLU A 287 37.07 -22.08 -0.09
N GLU A 288 36.47 -20.98 0.40
CA GLU A 288 35.12 -20.98 0.97
C GLU A 288 34.04 -21.23 -0.09
N LYS A 289 34.21 -20.60 -1.27
CA LYS A 289 33.36 -20.88 -2.43
C LYS A 289 33.44 -22.32 -2.91
N GLN A 290 34.67 -22.89 -2.99
CA GLN A 290 34.88 -24.28 -3.38
C GLN A 290 34.25 -25.27 -2.40
N LYS A 291 34.23 -24.96 -1.08
CA LYS A 291 33.52 -25.81 -0.11
C LYS A 291 32.00 -25.79 -0.34
N ALA A 292 31.43 -24.63 -0.68
CA ALA A 292 30.03 -24.52 -1.02
C ALA A 292 29.72 -25.25 -2.34
N GLU A 293 30.56 -25.15 -3.35
CA GLU A 293 30.44 -25.90 -4.61
C GLU A 293 30.48 -27.40 -4.39
N ALA A 294 31.42 -27.88 -3.58
CA ALA A 294 31.55 -29.34 -3.27
C ALA A 294 30.35 -29.93 -2.50
N ALA A 295 29.46 -29.06 -1.94
CA ALA A 295 28.22 -29.50 -1.30
C ALA A 295 27.04 -29.61 -2.28
N ILE A 296 27.23 -29.20 -3.54
CA ILE A 296 26.21 -29.30 -4.60
C ILE A 296 26.30 -30.68 -5.30
N ASP A 297 27.49 -31.28 -5.38
CA ASP A 297 27.76 -32.59 -5.97
C ASP A 297 27.41 -33.75 -5.00
#